data_d847daf9d629a66eaa4a478bb230c633
#
_entry.id   d847daf9d629a66eaa4a478bb230c633
#
_cell.length_a   1.000
_cell.length_b   1.000
_cell.length_c   1.000
_cell.angle_alpha   90.00
_cell.angle_beta   90.00
_cell.angle_gamma   90.00
#
_symmetry.space_group_name_H-M   'P 1'
#
loop_
_entity.id
_entity.type
_entity.pdbx_description
1 polymer ?
#
loop_
_entity_poly.entity_id
_entity_poly.type
_entity_poly.pdbx_seq_one_letter_code
_entity_poly.pdbx_strand_id
1 'polypeptide(L)'
;MTRARKLRARQRLGKYRIERRLANGPRASVYQAYDTIHGVKVALKIPDPGILDEDFLDEFRREARLSERMEHHNVLPIQNACFIDDFFVIAMPLGIETLADRMSRRMSTERALDLTRQALAAVAHAHSRKIIHCDVKPENFILFEDHRLRLTDFGFSKIAVRPVGQASGSGTIGYLAPEQALGRPMFQSDVFALGLVIYQMFSGTLPAWPYKWPPPGYPRIRSKLRPKMMTWLRTALEFKPQNRYKNAVTMERAFDKIHAKLVRRER
;
A
#
# COMPACT_ATOMS: atom_id res chain seq x y z
N MET A 1 23.49 12.96 23.78
CA MET A 1 22.25 12.65 23.03
C MET A 1 22.07 13.71 21.95
N THR A 2 22.47 13.41 20.73
CA THR A 2 22.38 14.34 19.58
C THR A 2 20.91 14.43 19.17
N ARG A 3 20.35 15.63 19.25
CA ARG A 3 18.95 15.93 18.87
C ARG A 3 18.72 15.47 17.41
N ALA A 4 17.78 14.59 17.17
CA ALA A 4 17.39 14.10 15.84
C ALA A 4 17.26 15.29 14.86
N ARG A 5 18.19 15.38 13.90
CA ARG A 5 18.29 16.53 12.99
C ARG A 5 17.29 16.35 11.85
N LYS A 6 16.09 16.91 12.00
CA LYS A 6 15.09 16.94 10.92
C LYS A 6 15.61 17.77 9.74
N LEU A 7 15.49 17.24 8.53
CA LEU A 7 15.88 17.97 7.32
C LEU A 7 14.96 19.16 7.09
N ARG A 8 15.55 20.28 6.61
CA ARG A 8 14.86 21.53 6.33
C ARG A 8 14.75 21.77 4.83
N ALA A 9 13.74 22.56 4.42
CA ALA A 9 13.64 23.01 3.04
C ALA A 9 14.95 23.73 2.60
N ARG A 10 15.34 23.54 1.35
CA ARG A 10 16.58 24.01 0.72
C ARG A 10 17.89 23.38 1.24
N GLN A 11 17.83 22.52 2.26
CA GLN A 11 19.00 21.76 2.72
C GLN A 11 19.45 20.81 1.61
N ARG A 12 20.77 20.64 1.47
CA ARG A 12 21.37 19.62 0.61
C ARG A 12 21.67 18.37 1.42
N LEU A 13 21.39 17.23 0.80
CA LEU A 13 21.73 15.89 1.29
C LEU A 13 22.35 15.14 0.09
N GLY A 14 23.67 15.14 0.01
CA GLY A 14 24.40 14.70 -1.19
C GLY A 14 23.91 15.42 -2.46
N LYS A 15 23.47 14.66 -3.45
CA LYS A 15 22.92 15.19 -4.71
C LYS A 15 21.46 15.69 -4.60
N TYR A 16 20.80 15.46 -3.48
CA TYR A 16 19.41 15.83 -3.29
C TYR A 16 19.27 17.19 -2.61
N ARG A 17 18.48 18.09 -3.20
CA ARG A 17 18.05 19.34 -2.59
C ARG A 17 16.64 19.16 -2.05
N ILE A 18 16.48 19.21 -0.74
CA ILE A 18 15.17 19.06 -0.09
C ILE A 18 14.26 20.24 -0.47
N GLU A 19 13.05 19.95 -0.93
CA GLU A 19 12.06 20.97 -1.24
C GLU A 19 11.04 21.12 -0.12
N ARG A 20 10.39 20.03 0.29
CA ARG A 20 9.40 20.02 1.37
C ARG A 20 9.23 18.63 1.94
N ARG A 21 8.65 18.53 3.12
CA ARG A 21 8.22 17.26 3.70
C ARG A 21 6.83 16.90 3.17
N LEU A 22 6.66 15.66 2.72
CA LEU A 22 5.41 15.09 2.21
C LEU A 22 4.62 14.40 3.32
N ALA A 23 5.31 13.58 4.14
CA ALA A 23 4.71 12.84 5.23
C ALA A 23 5.65 12.76 6.44
N ASN A 24 5.05 12.60 7.62
CA ASN A 24 5.75 12.39 8.88
C ASN A 24 5.13 11.17 9.56
N GLY A 25 5.71 10.01 9.35
CA GLY A 25 5.33 8.79 10.03
C GLY A 25 6.03 8.63 11.38
N PRO A 26 5.62 7.65 12.18
CA PRO A 26 6.22 7.37 13.49
C PRO A 26 7.66 6.83 13.39
N ARG A 27 8.06 6.31 12.25
CA ARG A 27 9.34 5.61 12.04
C ARG A 27 10.20 6.25 10.95
N ALA A 28 9.60 7.00 10.02
CA ALA A 28 10.29 7.63 8.91
C ALA A 28 9.54 8.87 8.44
N SER A 29 10.28 9.82 7.89
CA SER A 29 9.72 10.98 7.18
C SER A 29 9.93 10.82 5.67
N VAL A 30 8.96 11.28 4.88
CA VAL A 30 9.07 11.32 3.42
C VAL A 30 9.21 12.76 2.97
N TYR A 31 10.22 13.03 2.14
CA TYR A 31 10.50 14.36 1.61
C TYR A 31 10.41 14.38 0.08
N GLN A 32 9.87 15.44 -0.46
CA GLN A 32 10.10 15.80 -1.86
C GLN A 32 11.46 16.46 -1.98
N ALA A 33 12.28 16.00 -2.91
CA ALA A 33 13.58 16.56 -3.20
C ALA A 33 13.83 16.65 -4.70
N TYR A 34 14.76 17.50 -5.09
CA TYR A 34 15.25 17.61 -6.46
C TYR A 34 16.62 16.91 -6.56
N ASP A 35 16.71 15.88 -7.40
CA ASP A 35 17.98 15.25 -7.76
C ASP A 35 18.74 16.16 -8.73
N THR A 36 19.80 16.80 -8.25
CA THR A 36 20.55 17.79 -9.03
C THR A 36 21.41 17.19 -10.14
N ILE A 37 21.62 15.87 -10.14
CA ILE A 37 22.35 15.16 -11.18
C ILE A 37 21.40 14.75 -12.31
N HIS A 38 20.28 14.13 -11.96
CA HIS A 38 19.31 13.66 -12.95
C HIS A 38 18.32 14.74 -13.41
N GLY A 39 18.25 15.88 -12.72
CA GLY A 39 17.34 16.98 -13.07
C GLY A 39 15.85 16.67 -12.83
N VAL A 40 15.53 15.77 -11.90
CA VAL A 40 14.16 15.30 -11.65
C VAL A 40 13.77 15.41 -10.17
N LYS A 41 12.46 15.52 -9.91
CA LYS A 41 11.93 15.44 -8.56
C LYS A 41 11.78 13.98 -8.13
N VAL A 42 12.11 13.72 -6.86
CA VAL A 42 12.07 12.40 -6.23
C VAL A 42 11.40 12.45 -4.87
N ALA A 43 10.90 11.33 -4.39
CA ALA A 43 10.52 11.15 -3.00
C ALA A 43 11.67 10.47 -2.25
N LEU A 44 12.07 11.04 -1.12
CA LEU A 44 13.09 10.46 -0.24
C LEU A 44 12.42 9.98 1.04
N LYS A 45 12.46 8.67 1.30
CA LYS A 45 12.07 8.08 2.58
C LYS A 45 13.30 7.97 3.46
N ILE A 46 13.25 8.63 4.61
CA ILE A 46 14.38 8.76 5.54
C ILE A 46 13.90 8.35 6.93
N PRO A 47 14.50 7.31 7.54
CA PRO A 47 14.22 6.91 8.90
C PRO A 47 14.40 8.06 9.89
N ASP A 48 13.65 8.04 10.99
CA ASP A 48 13.88 9.00 12.07
C ASP A 48 15.21 8.66 12.78
N PRO A 49 16.19 9.58 12.79
CA PRO A 49 17.49 9.33 13.40
C PRO A 49 17.44 8.97 14.90
N GLY A 50 16.35 9.29 15.59
CA GLY A 50 16.16 8.95 17.01
C GLY A 50 15.79 7.48 17.26
N ILE A 51 15.55 6.69 16.20
CA ILE A 51 15.08 5.30 16.28
C ILE A 51 16.04 4.34 15.55
N LEU A 52 17.18 4.84 15.08
CA LEU A 52 18.17 4.07 14.34
C LEU A 52 18.96 3.13 15.28
N ASP A 53 18.37 1.98 15.61
CA ASP A 53 19.11 0.80 16.04
C ASP A 53 19.40 -0.14 14.85
N GLU A 54 20.23 -1.14 15.05
CA GLU A 54 20.63 -2.08 13.97
C GLU A 54 19.43 -2.88 13.43
N ASP A 55 18.52 -3.32 14.30
CA ASP A 55 17.32 -4.08 13.91
C ASP A 55 16.42 -3.24 12.99
N PHE A 56 16.29 -1.96 13.28
CA PHE A 56 15.50 -1.03 12.50
C PHE A 56 16.14 -0.72 11.14
N LEU A 57 17.45 -0.54 11.08
CA LEU A 57 18.18 -0.40 9.83
C LEU A 57 18.06 -1.65 8.95
N ASP A 58 18.05 -2.82 9.55
CA ASP A 58 17.88 -4.07 8.82
C ASP A 58 16.47 -4.21 8.22
N GLU A 59 15.43 -3.70 8.90
CA GLU A 59 14.10 -3.60 8.28
C GLU A 59 14.10 -2.72 7.03
N PHE A 60 14.74 -1.54 7.07
CA PHE A 60 14.87 -0.65 5.91
C PHE A 60 15.71 -1.24 4.78
N ARG A 61 16.82 -1.89 5.11
CA ARG A 61 17.63 -2.64 4.13
C ARG A 61 16.81 -3.76 3.49
N ARG A 62 15.99 -4.44 4.29
CA ARG A 62 15.09 -5.49 3.82
C ARG A 62 14.01 -4.93 2.90
N GLU A 63 13.40 -3.79 3.23
CA GLU A 63 12.44 -3.09 2.38
C GLU A 63 13.06 -2.79 1.00
N ALA A 64 14.27 -2.21 0.99
CA ALA A 64 14.99 -1.91 -0.24
C ALA A 64 15.23 -3.17 -1.10
N ARG A 65 15.73 -4.24 -0.49
CA ARG A 65 16.00 -5.53 -1.17
C ARG A 65 14.72 -6.20 -1.69
N LEU A 66 13.62 -6.10 -0.96
CA LEU A 66 12.33 -6.66 -1.40
C LEU A 66 11.76 -5.87 -2.57
N SER A 67 11.79 -4.54 -2.50
CA SER A 67 11.30 -3.67 -3.58
C SER A 67 12.10 -3.85 -4.87
N GLU A 68 13.41 -4.05 -4.79
CA GLU A 68 14.27 -4.31 -5.96
C GLU A 68 13.87 -5.60 -6.71
N ARG A 69 13.37 -6.62 -5.97
CA ARG A 69 12.89 -7.88 -6.55
C ARG A 69 11.46 -7.82 -7.11
N MET A 70 10.80 -6.68 -6.94
CA MET A 70 9.38 -6.48 -7.23
C MET A 70 9.17 -5.64 -8.49
N GLU A 71 9.79 -6.07 -9.60
CA GLU A 71 9.59 -5.40 -10.89
C GLU A 71 8.17 -5.62 -11.41
N HIS A 72 7.34 -4.59 -11.30
CA HIS A 72 5.95 -4.60 -11.77
C HIS A 72 5.42 -3.18 -11.96
N HIS A 73 4.57 -2.97 -12.97
CA HIS A 73 4.01 -1.64 -13.29
C HIS A 73 3.23 -0.99 -12.14
N ASN A 74 2.63 -1.79 -11.27
CA ASN A 74 1.85 -1.32 -10.13
C ASN A 74 2.59 -1.45 -8.79
N VAL A 75 3.90 -1.66 -8.79
CA VAL A 75 4.77 -1.59 -7.61
C VAL A 75 5.72 -0.41 -7.77
N LEU A 76 5.91 0.37 -6.71
CA LEU A 76 6.81 1.52 -6.74
C LEU A 76 8.26 1.04 -6.70
N PRO A 77 9.07 1.32 -7.75
CA PRO A 77 10.47 0.92 -7.74
C PRO A 77 11.28 1.80 -6.78
N ILE A 78 12.34 1.24 -6.21
CA ILE A 78 13.38 2.01 -5.54
C ILE A 78 14.43 2.38 -6.58
N GLN A 79 14.76 3.68 -6.67
CA GLN A 79 15.79 4.19 -7.57
C GLN A 79 17.19 4.14 -6.96
N ASN A 80 17.26 4.35 -5.64
CA ASN A 80 18.51 4.30 -4.89
C ASN A 80 18.23 4.04 -3.41
N ALA A 81 19.12 3.32 -2.73
CA ALA A 81 19.12 3.14 -1.29
C ALA A 81 20.57 3.16 -0.78
N CYS A 82 20.94 4.19 -0.03
CA CYS A 82 22.30 4.40 0.44
C CYS A 82 22.35 5.24 1.73
N PHE A 83 23.51 5.24 2.36
CA PHE A 83 23.83 6.24 3.37
C PHE A 83 24.36 7.51 2.68
N ILE A 84 23.84 8.66 3.09
CA ILE A 84 24.34 9.98 2.73
C ILE A 84 24.51 10.76 4.03
N ASP A 85 25.73 11.11 4.34
CA ASP A 85 26.12 11.56 5.67
C ASP A 85 25.64 10.55 6.73
N ASP A 86 24.94 10.98 7.77
CA ASP A 86 24.41 10.12 8.83
C ASP A 86 22.99 9.59 8.54
N PHE A 87 22.45 9.79 7.32
CA PHE A 87 21.11 9.40 6.98
C PHE A 87 21.07 8.19 6.05
N PHE A 88 20.27 7.17 6.40
CA PHE A 88 19.88 6.16 5.43
C PHE A 88 18.76 6.72 4.54
N VAL A 89 18.95 6.71 3.24
CA VAL A 89 18.04 7.35 2.28
C VAL A 89 17.55 6.33 1.28
N ILE A 90 16.24 6.20 1.13
CA ILE A 90 15.61 5.48 0.03
C ILE A 90 15.01 6.52 -0.92
N ALA A 91 15.50 6.57 -2.15
CA ALA A 91 14.99 7.43 -3.21
C ALA A 91 14.04 6.67 -4.14
N MET A 92 12.89 7.26 -4.42
CA MET A 92 11.81 6.69 -5.23
C MET A 92 11.27 7.73 -6.21
N PRO A 93 10.62 7.33 -7.32
CA PRO A 93 9.88 8.26 -8.16
C PRO A 93 8.84 9.03 -7.34
N LEU A 94 8.72 10.32 -7.60
CA LEU A 94 7.70 11.17 -6.97
C LEU A 94 6.37 10.98 -7.68
N GLY A 95 5.34 10.53 -6.96
CA GLY A 95 3.97 10.51 -7.46
C GLY A 95 3.24 11.83 -7.25
N ILE A 96 2.02 11.93 -7.75
CA ILE A 96 1.18 13.13 -7.65
C ILE A 96 0.52 13.21 -6.27
N GLU A 97 -0.08 12.09 -5.83
CA GLU A 97 -0.89 11.99 -4.61
C GLU A 97 -1.02 10.54 -4.16
N THR A 98 -1.44 10.32 -2.93
CA THR A 98 -1.83 9.00 -2.43
C THR A 98 -3.25 8.62 -2.89
N LEU A 99 -3.58 7.33 -2.83
CA LEU A 99 -4.96 6.89 -3.03
C LEU A 99 -5.89 7.47 -1.94
N ALA A 100 -5.38 7.67 -0.71
CA ALA A 100 -6.13 8.32 0.36
C ALA A 100 -6.53 9.75 -0.03
N ASP A 101 -5.59 10.56 -0.54
CA ASP A 101 -5.86 11.91 -1.04
C ASP A 101 -6.85 11.88 -2.20
N ARG A 102 -6.71 10.92 -3.11
CA ARG A 102 -7.63 10.77 -4.26
C ARG A 102 -9.04 10.40 -3.82
N MET A 103 -9.18 9.56 -2.79
CA MET A 103 -10.48 9.11 -2.25
C MET A 103 -11.22 10.20 -1.48
N SER A 104 -10.55 11.26 -1.03
CA SER A 104 -11.19 12.41 -0.38
C SER A 104 -12.08 13.23 -1.33
N ARG A 105 -11.93 13.03 -2.65
CA ARG A 105 -12.68 13.74 -3.71
C ARG A 105 -13.61 12.78 -4.46
N ARG A 106 -14.60 13.34 -5.15
CA ARG A 106 -15.51 12.53 -6.00
C ARG A 106 -14.73 11.74 -7.03
N MET A 107 -15.13 10.50 -7.23
CA MET A 107 -14.55 9.57 -8.19
C MET A 107 -15.67 8.85 -8.96
N SER A 108 -15.50 8.72 -10.29
CA SER A 108 -16.41 7.93 -11.11
C SER A 108 -16.28 6.45 -10.78
N THR A 109 -17.34 5.68 -11.02
CA THR A 109 -17.32 4.22 -10.83
C THR A 109 -16.26 3.56 -11.72
N GLU A 110 -16.13 4.03 -12.97
CA GLU A 110 -15.14 3.54 -13.91
C GLU A 110 -13.71 3.73 -13.39
N ARG A 111 -13.38 4.95 -12.89
CA ARG A 111 -12.06 5.21 -12.31
C ARG A 111 -11.81 4.36 -11.06
N ALA A 112 -12.82 4.18 -10.21
CA ALA A 112 -12.71 3.31 -9.03
C ALA A 112 -12.47 1.83 -9.43
N LEU A 113 -13.10 1.35 -10.50
CA LEU A 113 -12.86 -0.01 -11.04
C LEU A 113 -11.45 -0.14 -11.63
N ASP A 114 -10.95 0.87 -12.35
CA ASP A 114 -9.59 0.87 -12.87
C ASP A 114 -8.55 0.84 -11.75
N LEU A 115 -8.71 1.69 -10.72
CA LEU A 115 -7.82 1.69 -9.54
C LEU A 115 -7.92 0.38 -8.75
N THR A 116 -9.11 -0.23 -8.68
CA THR A 116 -9.29 -1.56 -8.07
C THR A 116 -8.46 -2.61 -8.81
N ARG A 117 -8.51 -2.63 -10.15
CA ARG A 117 -7.74 -3.56 -10.97
C ARG A 117 -6.23 -3.39 -10.74
N GLN A 118 -5.75 -2.15 -10.69
CA GLN A 118 -4.34 -1.85 -10.48
C GLN A 118 -3.88 -2.22 -9.06
N ALA A 119 -4.69 -1.96 -8.03
CA ALA A 119 -4.39 -2.35 -6.65
C ALA A 119 -4.35 -3.88 -6.49
N LEU A 120 -5.29 -4.60 -7.13
CA LEU A 120 -5.27 -6.08 -7.18
C LEU A 120 -4.00 -6.60 -7.82
N ALA A 121 -3.61 -6.07 -8.98
CA ALA A 121 -2.39 -6.48 -9.70
C ALA A 121 -1.13 -6.27 -8.85
N ALA A 122 -1.04 -5.15 -8.12
CA ALA A 122 0.09 -4.87 -7.24
C ALA A 122 0.24 -5.92 -6.12
N VAL A 123 -0.87 -6.18 -5.38
CA VAL A 123 -0.85 -7.13 -4.26
C VAL A 123 -0.73 -8.57 -4.77
N ALA A 124 -1.36 -8.90 -5.91
CA ALA A 124 -1.24 -10.22 -6.55
C ALA A 124 0.21 -10.50 -6.98
N HIS A 125 0.92 -9.51 -7.49
CA HIS A 125 2.34 -9.63 -7.82
C HIS A 125 3.17 -9.96 -6.57
N ALA A 126 2.97 -9.24 -5.45
CA ALA A 126 3.64 -9.54 -4.19
C ALA A 126 3.37 -10.99 -3.72
N HIS A 127 2.11 -11.42 -3.77
CA HIS A 127 1.70 -12.77 -3.37
C HIS A 127 2.28 -13.86 -4.29
N SER A 128 2.44 -13.59 -5.58
CA SER A 128 3.11 -14.52 -6.52
C SER A 128 4.58 -14.74 -6.16
N ARG A 129 5.22 -13.73 -5.57
CA ARG A 129 6.60 -13.75 -5.04
C ARG A 129 6.68 -14.25 -3.60
N LYS A 130 5.58 -14.77 -3.02
CA LYS A 130 5.49 -15.26 -1.64
C LYS A 130 5.73 -14.17 -0.59
N ILE A 131 5.42 -12.91 -0.92
CA ILE A 131 5.52 -11.76 -0.03
C ILE A 131 4.13 -11.38 0.45
N ILE A 132 3.94 -11.29 1.76
CA ILE A 132 2.76 -10.74 2.42
C ILE A 132 3.10 -9.28 2.76
N HIS A 133 2.28 -8.33 2.32
CA HIS A 133 2.56 -6.89 2.50
C HIS A 133 2.38 -6.43 3.94
N CYS A 134 1.36 -6.91 4.62
CA CYS A 134 1.02 -6.64 6.02
C CYS A 134 0.55 -5.19 6.34
N ASP A 135 0.63 -4.24 5.42
CA ASP A 135 0.17 -2.85 5.63
C ASP A 135 -0.53 -2.28 4.38
N VAL A 136 -1.47 -3.07 3.81
CA VAL A 136 -2.27 -2.63 2.65
C VAL A 136 -3.28 -1.60 3.12
N LYS A 137 -3.11 -0.34 2.66
CA LYS A 137 -3.98 0.82 2.98
C LYS A 137 -3.87 1.88 1.88
N PRO A 138 -4.82 2.82 1.77
CA PRO A 138 -4.82 3.83 0.72
C PRO A 138 -3.57 4.72 0.69
N GLU A 139 -2.95 4.99 1.84
CA GLU A 139 -1.74 5.80 1.96
C GLU A 139 -0.53 5.15 1.28
N ASN A 140 -0.52 3.82 1.18
CA ASN A 140 0.56 3.03 0.58
C ASN A 140 0.36 2.77 -0.92
N PHE A 141 -0.66 3.37 -1.54
CA PHE A 141 -0.84 3.40 -2.98
C PHE A 141 -0.63 4.81 -3.50
N ILE A 142 0.32 4.98 -4.40
CA ILE A 142 0.71 6.28 -4.96
C ILE A 142 0.24 6.36 -6.42
N LEU A 143 -0.43 7.46 -6.76
CA LEU A 143 -0.87 7.79 -8.12
C LEU A 143 0.21 8.61 -8.85
N PHE A 144 0.36 8.33 -10.14
CA PHE A 144 1.31 8.96 -11.05
C PHE A 144 0.61 9.65 -12.22
N GLU A 145 1.32 10.53 -12.94
CA GLU A 145 0.80 11.26 -14.13
C GLU A 145 0.36 10.33 -15.26
N ASP A 146 1.00 9.16 -15.40
CA ASP A 146 0.62 8.11 -16.33
C ASP A 146 -0.66 7.36 -15.93
N HIS A 147 -1.42 7.89 -14.96
CA HIS A 147 -2.61 7.30 -14.37
C HIS A 147 -2.38 5.96 -13.65
N ARG A 148 -1.14 5.55 -13.45
CA ARG A 148 -0.80 4.32 -12.74
C ARG A 148 -0.85 4.49 -11.24
N LEU A 149 -1.38 3.46 -10.61
CA LEU A 149 -1.37 3.28 -9.16
C LEU A 149 -0.24 2.30 -8.82
N ARG A 150 0.65 2.69 -7.89
CA ARG A 150 1.79 1.87 -7.47
C ARG A 150 1.78 1.66 -5.97
N LEU A 151 1.91 0.40 -5.56
CA LEU A 151 2.03 0.00 -4.15
C LEU A 151 3.46 0.26 -3.66
N THR A 152 3.57 0.84 -2.48
CA THR A 152 4.83 1.15 -1.80
C THR A 152 4.84 0.63 -0.37
N ASP A 153 5.93 0.81 0.33
CA ASP A 153 6.10 0.52 1.76
C ASP A 153 6.04 -0.98 2.11
N PHE A 154 7.04 -1.72 1.65
CA PHE A 154 7.24 -3.12 1.99
C PHE A 154 7.98 -3.33 3.34
N GLY A 155 8.11 -2.28 4.16
CA GLY A 155 8.85 -2.32 5.44
C GLY A 155 8.29 -3.34 6.45
N PHE A 156 6.98 -3.58 6.44
CA PHE A 156 6.32 -4.59 7.29
C PHE A 156 6.15 -5.95 6.62
N SER A 157 6.61 -6.10 5.39
CA SER A 157 6.38 -7.30 4.57
C SER A 157 7.06 -8.54 5.13
N LYS A 158 6.42 -9.69 4.97
CA LYS A 158 6.91 -10.99 5.42
C LYS A 158 7.00 -11.98 4.27
N ILE A 159 8.04 -12.82 4.32
CA ILE A 159 8.18 -13.94 3.38
C ILE A 159 7.40 -15.13 3.94
N ALA A 160 6.40 -15.61 3.22
CA ALA A 160 5.47 -16.64 3.66
C ALA A 160 6.09 -18.04 3.92
N VAL A 161 7.37 -18.24 3.55
CA VAL A 161 8.07 -19.53 3.69
C VAL A 161 8.71 -19.71 5.07
N ARG A 162 8.84 -18.64 5.88
CA ARG A 162 9.41 -18.74 7.23
C ARG A 162 8.31 -18.86 8.28
N PRO A 163 8.50 -19.70 9.34
CA PRO A 163 7.60 -19.68 10.50
C PRO A 163 7.52 -18.24 11.01
N VAL A 164 6.32 -17.72 11.08
CA VAL A 164 6.08 -16.38 11.61
C VAL A 164 6.31 -16.46 13.12
N GLY A 165 7.48 -16.05 13.60
CA GLY A 165 7.67 -15.71 15.01
C GLY A 165 6.64 -14.66 15.40
N GLN A 166 6.32 -14.53 16.69
CA GLN A 166 5.34 -13.57 17.19
C GLN A 166 5.61 -12.19 16.59
N ALA A 167 4.81 -11.82 15.59
CA ALA A 167 4.88 -10.52 14.99
C ALA A 167 4.14 -9.56 15.91
N SER A 168 4.79 -8.48 16.33
CA SER A 168 4.08 -7.32 16.82
C SER A 168 2.94 -7.03 15.83
N GLY A 169 1.72 -6.78 16.32
CA GLY A 169 0.54 -6.48 15.49
C GLY A 169 0.75 -5.21 14.67
N SER A 170 1.66 -5.29 13.68
CA SER A 170 2.03 -4.19 12.80
C SER A 170 0.97 -4.02 11.71
N GLY A 171 0.48 -2.81 11.56
CA GLY A 171 -0.50 -2.42 10.57
C GLY A 171 -1.35 -1.24 11.04
N THR A 172 -1.96 -0.53 10.11
CA THR A 172 -2.85 0.59 10.43
C THR A 172 -4.18 0.04 10.94
N ILE A 173 -4.56 0.35 12.18
CA ILE A 173 -5.69 -0.24 12.93
C ILE A 173 -6.97 -0.36 12.10
N GLY A 174 -7.30 0.62 11.26
CA GLY A 174 -8.53 0.62 10.46
C GLY A 174 -8.60 -0.46 9.35
N TYR A 175 -7.46 -0.95 8.87
CA TYR A 175 -7.37 -1.94 7.78
C TYR A 175 -6.83 -3.29 8.26
N LEU A 176 -6.54 -3.41 9.54
CA LEU A 176 -5.91 -4.61 10.12
C LEU A 176 -6.87 -5.79 10.10
N ALA A 177 -6.44 -6.92 9.51
CA ALA A 177 -7.23 -8.15 9.54
C ALA A 177 -7.23 -8.77 10.94
N PRO A 178 -8.32 -9.45 11.37
CA PRO A 178 -8.44 -10.03 12.72
C PRO A 178 -7.28 -10.95 13.10
N GLU A 179 -6.87 -11.84 12.21
CA GLU A 179 -5.76 -12.77 12.43
C GLU A 179 -4.40 -12.04 12.49
N GLN A 180 -4.25 -10.94 11.76
CA GLN A 180 -3.05 -10.12 11.80
C GLN A 180 -2.93 -9.37 13.13
N ALA A 181 -4.05 -8.92 13.70
CA ALA A 181 -4.08 -8.34 15.04
C ALA A 181 -3.62 -9.34 16.12
N LEU A 182 -3.80 -10.63 15.87
CA LEU A 182 -3.31 -11.72 16.72
C LEU A 182 -1.85 -12.14 16.40
N GLY A 183 -1.12 -11.35 15.61
CA GLY A 183 0.27 -11.63 15.24
C GLY A 183 0.44 -12.75 14.20
N ARG A 184 -0.61 -13.15 13.48
CA ARG A 184 -0.60 -14.23 12.48
C ARG A 184 -0.92 -13.72 11.08
N PRO A 185 -0.12 -12.81 10.49
CA PRO A 185 -0.36 -12.31 9.14
C PRO A 185 -0.21 -13.44 8.12
N MET A 186 -1.10 -13.43 7.13
CA MET A 186 -1.13 -14.38 6.03
C MET A 186 -1.59 -13.69 4.73
N PHE A 187 -1.57 -14.37 3.59
CA PHE A 187 -2.05 -13.80 2.33
C PHE A 187 -3.49 -13.30 2.40
N GLN A 188 -4.33 -13.99 3.17
CA GLN A 188 -5.72 -13.61 3.39
C GLN A 188 -5.87 -12.32 4.21
N SER A 189 -4.84 -11.91 4.97
CA SER A 189 -4.84 -10.63 5.69
C SER A 189 -4.74 -9.46 4.71
N ASP A 190 -3.85 -9.54 3.71
CA ASP A 190 -3.78 -8.53 2.65
C ASP A 190 -5.04 -8.51 1.79
N VAL A 191 -5.66 -9.68 1.52
CA VAL A 191 -6.96 -9.78 0.83
C VAL A 191 -8.04 -9.02 1.59
N PHE A 192 -8.10 -9.16 2.91
CA PHE A 192 -9.05 -8.45 3.76
C PHE A 192 -8.82 -6.94 3.74
N ALA A 193 -7.58 -6.51 3.96
CA ALA A 193 -7.19 -5.10 3.94
C ALA A 193 -7.50 -4.46 2.58
N LEU A 194 -7.15 -5.13 1.46
CA LEU A 194 -7.47 -4.70 0.12
C LEU A 194 -8.98 -4.62 -0.11
N GLY A 195 -9.74 -5.58 0.42
CA GLY A 195 -11.20 -5.54 0.43
C GLY A 195 -11.75 -4.30 1.11
N LEU A 196 -11.18 -3.88 2.26
CA LEU A 196 -11.55 -2.65 2.96
C LEU A 196 -11.20 -1.40 2.16
N VAL A 197 -10.02 -1.33 1.54
CA VAL A 197 -9.62 -0.23 0.64
C VAL A 197 -10.63 -0.08 -0.50
N ILE A 198 -10.98 -1.18 -1.16
CA ILE A 198 -11.95 -1.19 -2.26
C ILE A 198 -13.35 -0.80 -1.76
N TYR A 199 -13.79 -1.36 -0.62
CA TYR A 199 -15.07 -0.98 -0.03
C TYR A 199 -15.15 0.51 0.23
N GLN A 200 -14.14 1.08 0.88
CA GLN A 200 -14.07 2.51 1.18
C GLN A 200 -14.04 3.36 -0.10
N MET A 201 -13.33 2.94 -1.14
CA MET A 201 -13.25 3.67 -2.42
C MET A 201 -14.64 3.82 -3.08
N PHE A 202 -15.49 2.80 -2.99
CA PHE A 202 -16.84 2.84 -3.57
C PHE A 202 -17.89 3.45 -2.64
N SER A 203 -17.83 3.14 -1.34
CA SER A 203 -18.80 3.59 -0.34
C SER A 203 -18.53 5.02 0.17
N GLY A 204 -17.25 5.43 0.18
CA GLY A 204 -16.77 6.64 0.85
C GLY A 204 -16.63 6.48 2.36
N THR A 205 -16.79 5.26 2.89
CA THR A 205 -16.78 4.98 4.33
C THR A 205 -15.93 3.76 4.62
N LEU A 206 -14.97 3.87 5.55
CA LEU A 206 -14.26 2.73 6.10
C LEU A 206 -15.09 2.11 7.22
N PRO A 207 -15.49 0.82 7.14
CA PRO A 207 -16.22 0.18 8.22
C PRO A 207 -15.36 0.07 9.48
N ALA A 208 -15.88 0.55 10.62
CA ALA A 208 -15.22 0.35 11.90
C ALA A 208 -15.39 -1.10 12.38
N TRP A 209 -14.30 -1.76 12.73
CA TRP A 209 -14.32 -3.11 13.27
C TRP A 209 -14.72 -3.14 14.76
N PRO A 210 -15.51 -4.11 15.24
CA PRO A 210 -16.17 -5.17 14.47
C PRO A 210 -17.45 -4.66 13.75
N TYR A 211 -17.67 -5.10 12.51
CA TYR A 211 -18.87 -4.74 11.76
C TYR A 211 -19.69 -5.98 11.38
N LYS A 212 -21.01 -5.77 11.22
CA LYS A 212 -21.95 -6.76 10.66
C LYS A 212 -22.17 -6.47 9.18
N TRP A 213 -22.37 -7.50 8.39
CA TRP A 213 -22.78 -7.32 7.00
C TRP A 213 -24.29 -7.03 6.91
N PRO A 214 -24.74 -6.02 6.17
CA PRO A 214 -23.94 -5.08 5.38
C PRO A 214 -23.34 -3.94 6.24
N PRO A 215 -22.08 -3.55 6.01
CA PRO A 215 -21.45 -2.48 6.77
C PRO A 215 -21.95 -1.09 6.34
N PRO A 216 -21.64 -0.01 7.12
CA PRO A 216 -21.97 1.36 6.76
C PRO A 216 -21.52 1.74 5.35
N GLY A 217 -22.36 2.54 4.63
CA GLY A 217 -22.08 2.91 3.23
C GLY A 217 -22.57 1.90 2.18
N TYR A 218 -23.14 0.76 2.60
CA TYR A 218 -23.65 -0.27 1.69
C TYR A 218 -24.66 0.22 0.64
N PRO A 219 -25.65 1.08 0.92
CA PRO A 219 -26.56 1.57 -0.11
C PRO A 219 -25.83 2.26 -1.27
N ARG A 220 -24.79 3.05 -0.95
CA ARG A 220 -23.99 3.77 -1.94
C ARG A 220 -23.15 2.83 -2.80
N ILE A 221 -22.56 1.78 -2.25
CA ILE A 221 -21.79 0.81 -3.02
C ILE A 221 -22.71 -0.08 -3.87
N ARG A 222 -23.88 -0.46 -3.33
CA ARG A 222 -24.89 -1.24 -4.07
C ARG A 222 -25.42 -0.52 -5.31
N SER A 223 -25.51 0.81 -5.30
CA SER A 223 -25.91 1.58 -6.47
C SER A 223 -24.83 1.63 -7.58
N LYS A 224 -23.57 1.37 -7.23
CA LYS A 224 -22.42 1.44 -8.16
C LYS A 224 -21.96 0.08 -8.66
N LEU A 225 -22.06 -0.96 -7.83
CA LEU A 225 -21.56 -2.30 -8.13
C LEU A 225 -22.70 -3.29 -8.38
N ARG A 226 -22.57 -4.07 -9.44
CA ARG A 226 -23.52 -5.15 -9.76
C ARG A 226 -23.44 -6.29 -8.71
N PRO A 227 -24.50 -7.11 -8.54
CA PRO A 227 -24.59 -8.13 -7.49
C PRO A 227 -23.39 -9.08 -7.43
N LYS A 228 -22.88 -9.54 -8.58
CA LYS A 228 -21.70 -10.43 -8.62
C LYS A 228 -20.43 -9.77 -8.08
N MET A 229 -20.25 -8.46 -8.34
CA MET A 229 -19.14 -7.69 -7.81
C MET A 229 -19.28 -7.46 -6.30
N MET A 230 -20.52 -7.28 -5.81
CA MET A 230 -20.81 -7.22 -4.38
C MET A 230 -20.47 -8.52 -3.67
N THR A 231 -20.86 -9.67 -4.26
CA THR A 231 -20.51 -11.01 -3.70
C THR A 231 -18.99 -11.19 -3.69
N TRP A 232 -18.30 -10.80 -4.75
CA TRP A 232 -16.84 -10.85 -4.83
C TRP A 232 -16.19 -10.04 -3.71
N LEU A 233 -16.64 -8.81 -3.49
CA LEU A 233 -16.09 -7.95 -2.43
C LEU A 233 -16.42 -8.48 -1.04
N ARG A 234 -17.64 -8.98 -0.82
CA ARG A 234 -18.06 -9.62 0.45
C ARG A 234 -17.15 -10.80 0.79
N THR A 235 -16.81 -11.65 -0.18
CA THR A 235 -15.89 -12.78 0.03
C THR A 235 -14.53 -12.32 0.55
N ALA A 236 -13.99 -11.21 0.05
CA ALA A 236 -12.72 -10.66 0.56
C ALA A 236 -12.83 -10.19 2.02
N LEU A 237 -14.00 -9.74 2.45
CA LEU A 237 -14.31 -9.17 3.76
C LEU A 237 -14.87 -10.19 4.77
N GLU A 238 -14.85 -11.49 4.46
CA GLU A 238 -15.27 -12.53 5.41
C GLU A 238 -14.38 -12.52 6.65
N PHE A 239 -15.01 -12.76 7.82
CA PHE A 239 -14.27 -12.72 9.10
C PHE A 239 -13.20 -13.80 9.17
N LYS A 240 -13.59 -15.04 8.85
CA LYS A 240 -12.67 -16.19 8.89
C LYS A 240 -11.78 -16.21 7.65
N PRO A 241 -10.44 -16.24 7.79
CA PRO A 241 -9.53 -16.21 6.63
C PRO A 241 -9.76 -17.31 5.62
N GLN A 242 -10.16 -18.51 6.05
CA GLN A 242 -10.45 -19.64 5.18
C GLN A 242 -11.66 -19.43 4.26
N ASN A 243 -12.56 -18.50 4.58
CA ASN A 243 -13.72 -18.16 3.76
C ASN A 243 -13.40 -17.06 2.73
N ARG A 244 -12.20 -16.46 2.81
CA ARG A 244 -11.71 -15.44 1.86
C ARG A 244 -11.06 -16.09 0.64
N TYR A 245 -10.67 -15.26 -0.32
CA TYR A 245 -9.75 -15.70 -1.37
C TYR A 245 -8.43 -16.15 -0.74
N LYS A 246 -7.87 -17.26 -1.26
CA LYS A 246 -6.61 -17.83 -0.77
C LYS A 246 -5.45 -16.83 -0.78
N ASN A 247 -5.45 -15.92 -1.76
CA ASN A 247 -4.47 -14.83 -1.94
C ASN A 247 -5.01 -13.81 -2.95
N ALA A 248 -4.30 -12.70 -3.15
CA ALA A 248 -4.69 -11.66 -4.08
C ALA A 248 -4.70 -12.13 -5.55
N VAL A 249 -3.90 -13.13 -5.93
CA VAL A 249 -3.93 -13.72 -7.29
C VAL A 249 -5.28 -14.38 -7.58
N THR A 250 -5.83 -15.10 -6.61
CA THR A 250 -7.16 -15.72 -6.78
C THR A 250 -8.27 -14.68 -6.73
N MET A 251 -8.12 -13.62 -5.95
CA MET A 251 -9.05 -12.49 -5.88
C MET A 251 -9.08 -11.70 -7.20
N GLU A 252 -7.91 -11.41 -7.78
CA GLU A 252 -7.74 -10.73 -9.08
C GLU A 252 -8.39 -11.53 -10.21
N ARG A 253 -8.08 -12.82 -10.33
CA ARG A 253 -8.68 -13.70 -11.34
C ARG A 253 -10.21 -13.75 -11.27
N ALA A 254 -10.76 -13.71 -10.05
CA ALA A 254 -12.21 -13.69 -9.85
C ALA A 254 -12.79 -12.33 -10.29
N PHE A 255 -12.10 -11.21 -9.99
CA PHE A 255 -12.47 -9.88 -10.45
C PHE A 255 -12.51 -9.81 -11.98
N ASP A 256 -11.45 -10.24 -12.65
CA ASP A 256 -11.32 -10.18 -14.11
C ASP A 256 -12.43 -10.98 -14.81
N LYS A 257 -12.76 -12.17 -14.30
CA LYS A 257 -13.89 -12.99 -14.83
C LYS A 257 -15.23 -12.27 -14.74
N ILE A 258 -15.47 -11.50 -13.69
CA ILE A 258 -16.70 -10.74 -13.50
C ILE A 258 -16.68 -9.50 -14.41
N HIS A 259 -15.58 -8.76 -14.44
CA HIS A 259 -15.42 -7.53 -15.21
C HIS A 259 -15.51 -7.78 -16.71
N ALA A 260 -14.83 -8.79 -17.23
CA ALA A 260 -14.90 -9.16 -18.66
C ALA A 260 -16.31 -9.53 -19.13
N LYS A 261 -17.13 -10.20 -18.28
CA LYS A 261 -18.52 -10.50 -18.57
C LYS A 261 -19.43 -9.28 -18.59
N LEU A 262 -19.04 -8.20 -17.88
CA LEU A 262 -19.80 -6.96 -17.85
C LEU A 262 -19.56 -6.16 -19.13
N VAL A 263 -18.29 -6.02 -19.54
CA VAL A 263 -17.91 -5.31 -20.78
C VAL A 263 -18.51 -5.94 -22.04
N ARG A 264 -18.61 -7.32 -22.07
CA ARG A 264 -19.23 -8.02 -23.20
C ARG A 264 -20.75 -7.85 -23.30
N ARG A 265 -21.43 -7.47 -22.24
CA ARG A 265 -22.90 -7.28 -22.22
C ARG A 265 -23.32 -5.84 -22.53
N GLU A 266 -22.38 -4.92 -22.54
CA GLU A 266 -22.58 -3.50 -22.90
C GLU A 266 -22.22 -3.19 -24.35
N ARG A 267 -21.69 -4.18 -25.08
CA ARG A 267 -21.50 -4.17 -26.55
C ARG A 267 -22.63 -4.97 -27.22
#